data_0ef7943bd801910b273f6f94f83604ed
#
_entry.id   0ef7943bd801910b273f6f94f83604ed
#
_cell.length_a   1.000
_cell.length_b   1.000
_cell.length_c   1.000
_cell.angle_alpha   90.00
_cell.angle_beta   90.00
_cell.angle_gamma   90.00
#
_symmetry.space_group_name_H-M   'P 1'
#
loop_
_entity.id
_entity.type
_entity.pdbx_description
1 polymer ?
#
loop_
_entity_poly.entity_id
_entity_poly.type
_entity_poly.pdbx_seq_one_letter_code
_entity_poly.pdbx_strand_id
1 'polypeptide(L)'
;MDISLTQERIILSIHRYTYLNVEQVTTLHFKRGSAKYVNDLLKRMTENKYLARLGRQTVNEKIVYCLGIRGLRYLKSLGMEVNSFHPSEHQEHSHMHMSHWISTTDFLIAAETLPKIQPGIELASLYHDLTLKHMLTGRVIPDGFIDFRTEGVQTCVWLELDRATEDQGDIRKKVRAIVEWCHQFYAQTFGTHSINIAVVSQDDKRCRQLYRWVCQELGEETEINWFLFTSLPPGELDPVSVFMSPVWKRYSEDSLVSLL
;
A
#
# COMPACT_ATOMS: atom_id res chain seq x y z
N MET A 1 -6.98 29.27 -14.45
CA MET A 1 -6.63 29.36 -13.00
C MET A 1 -5.44 28.43 -12.82
N ASP A 2 -4.31 29.03 -12.52
CA ASP A 2 -3.06 28.28 -12.41
C ASP A 2 -3.08 27.39 -11.17
N ILE A 3 -2.71 26.14 -11.34
CA ILE A 3 -2.54 25.18 -10.26
C ILE A 3 -1.19 25.47 -9.59
N SER A 4 -1.16 25.66 -8.28
CA SER A 4 0.11 25.80 -7.55
C SER A 4 0.87 24.47 -7.52
N LEU A 5 2.21 24.52 -7.37
CA LEU A 5 3.05 23.32 -7.24
C LEU A 5 2.57 22.36 -6.13
N THR A 6 2.05 22.91 -5.03
CA THR A 6 1.49 22.11 -3.93
C THR A 6 0.22 21.36 -4.36
N GLN A 7 -0.68 22.03 -5.09
CA GLN A 7 -1.90 21.39 -5.60
C GLN A 7 -1.59 20.34 -6.66
N GLU A 8 -0.61 20.61 -7.53
CA GLU A 8 -0.13 19.64 -8.50
C GLU A 8 0.40 18.38 -7.82
N ARG A 9 1.27 18.52 -6.81
CA ARG A 9 1.80 17.38 -6.04
C ARG A 9 0.68 16.55 -5.40
N ILE A 10 -0.36 17.20 -4.87
CA ILE A 10 -1.51 16.50 -4.30
C ILE A 10 -2.27 15.73 -5.39
N ILE A 11 -2.50 16.34 -6.56
CA ILE A 11 -3.17 15.67 -7.70
C ILE A 11 -2.37 14.45 -8.14
N LEU A 12 -1.05 14.57 -8.27
CA LEU A 12 -0.17 13.46 -8.65
C LEU A 12 -0.18 12.33 -7.61
N SER A 13 -0.19 12.66 -6.31
CA SER A 13 -0.29 11.65 -5.25
C SER A 13 -1.65 10.96 -5.26
N ILE A 14 -2.75 11.70 -5.44
CA ILE A 14 -4.07 11.09 -5.56
C ILE A 14 -4.18 10.25 -6.84
N HIS A 15 -3.49 10.62 -7.91
CA HIS A 15 -3.40 9.76 -9.09
C HIS A 15 -2.67 8.44 -8.79
N ARG A 16 -1.54 8.50 -8.07
CA ARG A 16 -0.75 7.32 -7.69
C ARG A 16 -1.52 6.38 -6.76
N TYR A 17 -2.15 6.92 -5.72
CA TYR A 17 -2.79 6.15 -4.65
C TYR A 17 -4.29 5.98 -4.83
N THR A 18 -4.90 6.59 -5.82
CA THR A 18 -6.34 6.63 -6.12
C THR A 18 -7.18 7.33 -5.05
N TYR A 19 -6.97 6.98 -3.78
CA TYR A 19 -7.68 7.53 -2.61
C TYR A 19 -6.71 7.99 -1.55
N LEU A 20 -6.87 9.22 -1.07
CA LEU A 20 -6.11 9.74 0.07
C LEU A 20 -7.05 10.45 1.06
N ASN A 21 -6.75 10.33 2.34
CA ASN A 21 -7.35 11.14 3.39
C ASN A 21 -6.46 12.33 3.76
N VAL A 22 -6.94 13.17 4.71
CA VAL A 22 -6.21 14.38 5.14
C VAL A 22 -4.86 14.04 5.78
N GLU A 23 -4.82 12.99 6.61
CA GLU A 23 -3.59 12.59 7.30
C GLU A 23 -2.54 12.11 6.29
N GLN A 24 -2.93 11.27 5.33
CA GLN A 24 -2.05 10.76 4.28
C GLN A 24 -1.47 11.89 3.42
N VAL A 25 -2.30 12.85 3.01
CA VAL A 25 -1.82 14.04 2.27
C VAL A 25 -0.89 14.88 3.14
N THR A 26 -1.17 14.98 4.44
CA THR A 26 -0.30 15.71 5.39
C THR A 26 1.06 15.04 5.49
N THR A 27 1.10 13.72 5.67
CA THR A 27 2.35 12.94 5.76
C THR A 27 3.20 13.06 4.50
N LEU A 28 2.57 13.03 3.32
CA LEU A 28 3.29 13.10 2.03
C LEU A 28 3.91 14.48 1.75
N HIS A 29 3.19 15.57 2.07
CA HIS A 29 3.49 16.90 1.51
C HIS A 29 3.68 18.01 2.53
N PHE A 30 3.33 17.80 3.79
CA PHE A 30 3.31 18.87 4.79
C PHE A 30 4.04 18.46 6.08
N LYS A 31 4.29 19.44 6.94
CA LYS A 31 4.82 19.20 8.27
C LYS A 31 3.72 18.66 9.18
N ARG A 32 4.11 17.86 10.15
CA ARG A 32 3.23 17.39 11.22
C ARG A 32 2.51 18.59 11.86
N GLY A 33 1.20 18.44 12.13
CA GLY A 33 0.36 19.53 12.68
C GLY A 33 -0.33 20.39 11.62
N SER A 34 -0.08 20.21 10.32
CA SER A 34 -0.71 20.97 9.23
C SER A 34 -2.10 20.48 8.84
N ALA A 35 -2.66 19.47 9.50
CA ALA A 35 -3.90 18.80 9.08
C ALA A 35 -5.09 19.74 8.84
N LYS A 36 -5.24 20.81 9.67
CA LYS A 36 -6.30 21.81 9.48
C LYS A 36 -6.12 22.56 8.14
N TYR A 37 -4.90 23.04 7.87
CA TYR A 37 -4.60 23.72 6.61
C TYR A 37 -4.82 22.79 5.39
N VAL A 38 -4.37 21.54 5.49
CA VAL A 38 -4.54 20.52 4.44
C VAL A 38 -6.03 20.26 4.20
N ASN A 39 -6.83 20.09 5.26
CA ASN A 39 -8.26 19.88 5.13
C ASN A 39 -8.95 21.06 4.39
N ASP A 40 -8.59 22.31 4.72
CA ASP A 40 -9.15 23.49 4.06
C ASP A 40 -8.68 23.58 2.59
N LEU A 41 -7.44 23.17 2.30
CA LEU A 41 -6.91 23.11 0.94
C LEU A 41 -7.65 22.05 0.10
N LEU A 42 -7.81 20.84 0.60
CA LEU A 42 -8.51 19.75 -0.08
C LEU A 42 -9.98 20.10 -0.32
N LYS A 43 -10.63 20.78 0.64
CA LYS A 43 -12.00 21.30 0.47
C LYS A 43 -12.08 22.28 -0.69
N ARG A 44 -11.18 23.28 -0.77
CA ARG A 44 -11.12 24.24 -1.89
C ARG A 44 -10.84 23.54 -3.22
N MET A 45 -9.93 22.53 -3.24
CA MET A 45 -9.68 21.74 -4.45
C MET A 45 -10.93 20.96 -4.91
N THR A 46 -11.74 20.51 -3.95
CA THR A 46 -13.02 19.83 -4.23
C THR A 46 -14.07 20.79 -4.78
N GLU A 47 -14.23 21.96 -4.18
CA GLU A 47 -15.12 23.05 -4.68
C GLU A 47 -14.74 23.46 -6.12
N ASN A 48 -13.44 23.47 -6.44
CA ASN A 48 -12.92 23.73 -7.78
C ASN A 48 -12.92 22.50 -8.70
N LYS A 49 -13.46 21.36 -8.29
CA LYS A 49 -13.61 20.10 -9.05
C LYS A 49 -12.27 19.47 -9.49
N TYR A 50 -11.15 19.83 -8.88
CA TYR A 50 -9.88 19.11 -9.05
C TYR A 50 -9.89 17.79 -8.32
N LEU A 51 -10.54 17.75 -7.16
CA LEU A 51 -10.81 16.55 -6.39
C LEU A 51 -12.30 16.29 -6.30
N ALA A 52 -12.66 15.05 -5.99
CA ALA A 52 -13.98 14.66 -5.55
C ALA A 52 -13.87 14.07 -4.15
N ARG A 53 -14.88 14.29 -3.33
CA ARG A 53 -14.98 13.77 -1.99
C ARG A 53 -15.91 12.57 -1.98
N LEU A 54 -15.45 11.46 -1.43
CA LEU A 54 -16.29 10.29 -1.20
C LEU A 54 -17.10 10.48 0.09
N GLY A 55 -18.37 10.12 0.04
CA GLY A 55 -19.27 10.21 1.19
C GLY A 55 -18.79 9.34 2.35
N ARG A 56 -19.06 9.80 3.58
CA ARG A 56 -18.92 8.95 4.77
C ARG A 56 -20.11 7.99 4.80
N GLN A 57 -19.85 6.71 4.98
CA GLN A 57 -20.90 5.72 5.25
C GLN A 57 -21.25 5.70 6.74
N THR A 58 -20.28 6.05 7.61
CA THR A 58 -20.46 6.18 9.06
C THR A 58 -19.86 7.47 9.60
N VAL A 59 -20.29 7.89 10.81
CA VAL A 59 -19.82 9.13 11.46
C VAL A 59 -18.31 9.10 11.76
N ASN A 60 -17.77 7.93 12.01
CA ASN A 60 -16.37 7.75 12.41
C ASN A 60 -15.40 7.55 11.24
N GLU A 61 -15.92 7.48 10.02
CA GLU A 61 -15.06 7.32 8.84
C GLU A 61 -14.28 8.58 8.50
N LYS A 62 -13.03 8.39 8.12
CA LYS A 62 -12.20 9.45 7.56
C LYS A 62 -12.76 9.86 6.20
N ILE A 63 -12.76 11.17 5.94
CA ILE A 63 -13.10 11.70 4.62
C ILE A 63 -11.99 11.30 3.66
N VAL A 64 -12.37 10.74 2.52
CA VAL A 64 -11.48 10.28 1.48
C VAL A 64 -11.68 11.14 0.22
N TYR A 65 -10.59 11.45 -0.45
CA TYR A 65 -10.56 12.24 -1.68
C TYR A 65 -10.02 11.39 -2.82
N CYS A 66 -10.63 11.55 -4.01
CA CYS A 66 -10.16 11.01 -5.29
C CYS A 66 -10.05 12.13 -6.32
N LEU A 67 -9.59 11.82 -7.54
CA LEU A 67 -9.52 12.82 -8.61
C LEU A 67 -10.92 13.26 -9.03
N GLY A 68 -11.09 14.57 -9.14
CA GLY A 68 -12.25 15.19 -9.76
C GLY A 68 -12.05 15.41 -11.26
N ILE A 69 -13.12 15.79 -11.96
CA ILE A 69 -13.10 15.94 -13.44
C ILE A 69 -12.02 16.92 -13.93
N ARG A 70 -11.72 17.99 -13.20
CA ARG A 70 -10.67 18.93 -13.58
C ARG A 70 -9.28 18.39 -13.28
N GLY A 71 -9.11 17.59 -12.20
CA GLY A 71 -7.86 16.89 -11.91
C GLY A 71 -7.53 15.90 -13.01
N LEU A 72 -8.50 15.10 -13.45
CA LEU A 72 -8.36 14.16 -14.57
C LEU A 72 -7.95 14.88 -15.87
N ARG A 73 -8.62 16.00 -16.20
CA ARG A 73 -8.28 16.81 -17.39
C ARG A 73 -6.88 17.40 -17.30
N TYR A 74 -6.47 17.84 -16.11
CA TYR A 74 -5.13 18.36 -15.86
C TYR A 74 -4.06 17.28 -16.13
N LEU A 75 -4.20 16.09 -15.57
CA LEU A 75 -3.25 15.00 -15.80
C LEU A 75 -3.17 14.57 -17.27
N LYS A 76 -4.33 14.52 -17.97
CA LYS A 76 -4.35 14.28 -19.43
C LYS A 76 -3.62 15.37 -20.21
N SER A 77 -3.69 16.62 -19.78
CA SER A 77 -2.95 17.72 -20.43
C SER A 77 -1.44 17.63 -20.26
N LEU A 78 -0.98 16.90 -19.23
CA LEU A 78 0.44 16.55 -19.02
C LEU A 78 0.87 15.29 -19.79
N GLY A 79 -0.02 14.69 -20.61
CA GLY A 79 0.27 13.46 -21.36
C GLY A 79 0.22 12.19 -20.49
N MET A 80 -0.30 12.26 -19.27
CA MET A 80 -0.40 11.10 -18.40
C MET A 80 -1.58 10.21 -18.79
N GLU A 81 -1.34 8.92 -18.78
CA GLU A 81 -2.43 7.94 -18.84
C GLU A 81 -3.21 7.99 -17.53
N VAL A 82 -4.48 8.28 -17.63
CA VAL A 82 -5.38 8.34 -16.48
C VAL A 82 -6.50 7.34 -16.72
N ASN A 83 -6.53 6.30 -15.93
CA ASN A 83 -7.67 5.41 -15.87
C ASN A 83 -8.87 6.24 -15.39
N SER A 84 -9.86 6.42 -16.28
CA SER A 84 -11.02 7.27 -16.01
C SER A 84 -12.02 6.52 -15.12
N PHE A 85 -11.76 6.50 -13.82
CA PHE A 85 -12.81 6.19 -12.87
C PHE A 85 -13.72 7.41 -12.76
N HIS A 86 -14.98 7.25 -13.09
CA HIS A 86 -15.97 8.29 -12.81
C HIS A 86 -16.19 8.37 -11.28
N PRO A 87 -16.26 9.56 -10.66
CA PRO A 87 -16.46 9.67 -9.21
C PRO A 87 -17.68 8.89 -8.68
N SER A 88 -18.71 8.64 -9.49
CA SER A 88 -19.87 7.82 -9.12
C SER A 88 -19.53 6.32 -8.97
N GLU A 89 -18.56 5.80 -9.70
CA GLU A 89 -18.11 4.41 -9.57
C GLU A 89 -17.43 4.15 -8.23
N HIS A 90 -16.81 5.18 -7.65
CA HIS A 90 -16.18 5.11 -6.33
C HIS A 90 -17.20 5.08 -5.18
N GLN A 91 -18.44 5.51 -5.38
CA GLN A 91 -19.47 5.52 -4.33
C GLN A 91 -20.03 4.11 -4.05
N GLU A 92 -19.83 3.16 -4.95
CA GLU A 92 -20.30 1.78 -4.83
C GLU A 92 -19.36 0.89 -4.01
N HIS A 93 -18.16 1.37 -3.68
CA HIS A 93 -17.21 0.60 -2.87
C HIS A 93 -17.69 0.46 -1.43
N SER A 94 -17.73 -0.77 -0.93
CA SER A 94 -18.10 -1.05 0.46
C SER A 94 -17.10 -0.41 1.44
N HIS A 95 -17.59 -0.10 2.64
CA HIS A 95 -16.77 0.36 3.77
C HIS A 95 -15.51 -0.50 3.99
N MET A 96 -15.66 -1.81 3.93
CA MET A 96 -14.55 -2.75 4.11
C MET A 96 -13.48 -2.61 3.02
N HIS A 97 -13.88 -2.39 1.78
CA HIS A 97 -12.96 -2.18 0.67
C HIS A 97 -12.17 -0.88 0.85
N MET A 98 -12.86 0.20 1.23
CA MET A 98 -12.23 1.50 1.46
C MET A 98 -11.26 1.48 2.64
N SER A 99 -11.62 0.82 3.75
CA SER A 99 -10.74 0.65 4.91
C SER A 99 -9.45 -0.11 4.54
N HIS A 100 -9.57 -1.18 3.76
CA HIS A 100 -8.41 -1.91 3.25
C HIS A 100 -7.51 -1.02 2.41
N TRP A 101 -8.09 -0.29 1.46
CA TRP A 101 -7.34 0.62 0.61
C TRP A 101 -6.55 1.65 1.39
N ILE A 102 -7.19 2.28 2.39
CA ILE A 102 -6.55 3.28 3.24
C ILE A 102 -5.37 2.66 4.02
N SER A 103 -5.55 1.49 4.62
CA SER A 103 -4.49 0.81 5.37
C SER A 103 -3.33 0.37 4.47
N THR A 104 -3.61 -0.15 3.28
CA THR A 104 -2.58 -0.46 2.27
C THR A 104 -1.81 0.82 1.89
N THR A 105 -2.53 1.92 1.66
CA THR A 105 -1.92 3.21 1.34
C THR A 105 -1.05 3.73 2.49
N ASP A 106 -1.44 3.57 3.76
CA ASP A 106 -0.61 3.95 4.92
C ASP A 106 0.75 3.22 4.90
N PHE A 107 0.76 1.92 4.57
CA PHE A 107 1.99 1.15 4.45
C PHE A 107 2.87 1.64 3.28
N LEU A 108 2.27 1.89 2.13
CA LEU A 108 2.98 2.39 0.95
C LEU A 108 3.52 3.82 1.16
N ILE A 109 2.80 4.68 1.88
CA ILE A 109 3.28 6.02 2.26
C ILE A 109 4.46 5.93 3.23
N ALA A 110 4.43 5.00 4.19
CA ALA A 110 5.58 4.74 5.05
C ALA A 110 6.81 4.35 4.22
N ALA A 111 6.65 3.51 3.19
CA ALA A 111 7.71 3.17 2.25
C ALA A 111 8.21 4.40 1.45
N GLU A 112 7.31 5.24 0.91
CA GLU A 112 7.68 6.44 0.15
C GLU A 112 8.40 7.49 1.00
N THR A 113 8.12 7.52 2.30
CA THR A 113 8.72 8.51 3.19
C THR A 113 10.03 8.06 3.82
N LEU A 114 10.30 6.76 3.87
CA LEU A 114 11.53 6.21 4.46
C LEU A 114 12.83 6.80 3.87
N PRO A 115 13.02 6.92 2.55
CA PRO A 115 14.23 7.52 1.98
C PRO A 115 14.44 8.99 2.36
N LYS A 116 13.38 9.71 2.75
CA LYS A 116 13.45 11.11 3.16
C LYS A 116 14.05 11.28 4.56
N ILE A 117 14.00 10.23 5.38
CA ILE A 117 14.46 10.24 6.79
C ILE A 117 15.66 9.33 7.03
N GLN A 118 15.93 8.38 6.14
CA GLN A 118 17.07 7.45 6.21
C GLN A 118 17.93 7.57 4.95
N PRO A 119 19.02 8.35 5.01
CA PRO A 119 19.99 8.44 3.92
C PRO A 119 20.59 7.05 3.60
N GLY A 120 20.81 6.77 2.31
CA GLY A 120 21.34 5.49 1.85
C GLY A 120 20.27 4.46 1.48
N ILE A 121 18.99 4.76 1.71
CA ILE A 121 17.88 3.97 1.20
C ILE A 121 17.30 4.67 -0.03
N GLU A 122 17.18 3.94 -1.12
CA GLU A 122 16.51 4.36 -2.36
C GLU A 122 15.20 3.58 -2.52
N LEU A 123 14.12 4.26 -2.85
CA LEU A 123 12.87 3.65 -3.32
C LEU A 123 12.90 3.59 -4.84
N ALA A 124 13.27 2.43 -5.41
CA ALA A 124 13.37 2.24 -6.84
C ALA A 124 12.00 2.13 -7.53
N SER A 125 11.06 1.43 -6.90
CA SER A 125 9.67 1.38 -7.38
C SER A 125 8.67 1.14 -6.24
N LEU A 126 7.42 1.60 -6.48
CA LEU A 126 6.30 1.41 -5.58
C LEU A 126 5.02 1.32 -6.40
N TYR A 127 4.29 0.22 -6.24
CA TYR A 127 3.04 -0.04 -6.95
C TYR A 127 1.91 -0.38 -5.99
N HIS A 128 0.76 0.21 -6.22
CA HIS A 128 -0.50 -0.16 -5.58
C HIS A 128 -1.20 -1.25 -6.40
N ASP A 129 -2.16 -1.96 -5.83
CA ASP A 129 -2.88 -3.10 -6.43
C ASP A 129 -3.47 -2.80 -7.81
N LEU A 130 -4.02 -1.61 -8.05
CA LEU A 130 -4.54 -1.23 -9.38
C LEU A 130 -3.46 -1.21 -10.46
N THR A 131 -2.28 -0.68 -10.16
CA THR A 131 -1.15 -0.71 -11.08
C THR A 131 -0.72 -2.16 -11.32
N LEU A 132 -0.65 -2.95 -10.26
CA LEU A 132 -0.28 -4.37 -10.34
C LEU A 132 -1.29 -5.19 -11.13
N LYS A 133 -2.59 -4.92 -11.03
CA LYS A 133 -3.64 -5.54 -11.87
C LYS A 133 -3.45 -5.33 -13.37
N HIS A 134 -2.86 -4.20 -13.76
CA HIS A 134 -2.52 -3.94 -15.17
C HIS A 134 -1.20 -4.58 -15.58
N MET A 135 -0.26 -4.74 -14.66
CA MET A 135 1.07 -5.33 -14.94
C MET A 135 1.06 -6.85 -14.89
N LEU A 136 0.26 -7.43 -13.99
CA LEU A 136 0.25 -8.85 -13.72
C LEU A 136 -0.88 -9.56 -14.49
N THR A 137 -0.51 -10.56 -15.25
CA THR A 137 -1.49 -11.50 -15.85
C THR A 137 -1.63 -12.68 -14.88
N GLY A 138 -2.76 -12.82 -14.20
CA GLY A 138 -2.97 -13.96 -13.32
C GLY A 138 -3.94 -13.73 -12.17
N ARG A 139 -4.07 -14.77 -11.32
CA ARG A 139 -5.04 -14.80 -10.21
C ARG A 139 -4.50 -14.22 -8.90
N VAL A 140 -3.19 -13.96 -8.83
CA VAL A 140 -2.54 -13.52 -7.60
C VAL A 140 -1.98 -12.12 -7.82
N ILE A 141 -2.52 -11.15 -7.08
CA ILE A 141 -2.15 -9.74 -7.17
C ILE A 141 -1.90 -9.27 -5.75
N PRO A 142 -0.69 -8.77 -5.42
CA PRO A 142 -0.43 -8.20 -4.10
C PRO A 142 -1.22 -6.92 -3.87
N ASP A 143 -1.49 -6.60 -2.62
CA ASP A 143 -2.07 -5.31 -2.23
C ASP A 143 -1.13 -4.15 -2.53
N GLY A 144 0.18 -4.41 -2.52
CA GLY A 144 1.22 -3.47 -2.91
C GLY A 144 2.55 -4.16 -3.20
N PHE A 145 3.42 -3.46 -3.93
CA PHE A 145 4.79 -3.91 -4.20
C PHE A 145 5.76 -2.75 -4.03
N ILE A 146 6.90 -3.02 -3.38
CA ILE A 146 7.92 -2.03 -3.07
C ILE A 146 9.29 -2.62 -3.43
N ASP A 147 10.12 -1.83 -4.12
CA ASP A 147 11.52 -2.17 -4.41
C ASP A 147 12.42 -1.12 -3.73
N PHE A 148 13.12 -1.53 -2.69
CA PHE A 148 14.15 -0.73 -2.04
C PHE A 148 15.55 -1.15 -2.48
N ARG A 149 16.46 -0.18 -2.49
CA ARG A 149 17.90 -0.41 -2.72
C ARG A 149 18.71 0.25 -1.61
N THR A 150 19.61 -0.54 -1.02
CA THR A 150 20.51 -0.11 0.05
C THR A 150 21.90 -0.66 -0.20
N GLU A 151 22.93 0.20 -0.38
CA GLU A 151 24.34 -0.22 -0.55
C GLU A 151 24.54 -1.37 -1.56
N GLY A 152 23.75 -1.36 -2.65
CA GLY A 152 23.80 -2.40 -3.69
C GLY A 152 22.96 -3.64 -3.42
N VAL A 153 22.29 -3.72 -2.28
CA VAL A 153 21.33 -4.79 -1.97
C VAL A 153 19.93 -4.35 -2.40
N GLN A 154 19.25 -5.20 -3.15
CA GLN A 154 17.85 -5.02 -3.53
C GLN A 154 16.95 -5.78 -2.57
N THR A 155 15.96 -5.11 -2.00
CA THR A 155 14.94 -5.70 -1.14
C THR A 155 13.56 -5.41 -1.71
N CYS A 156 12.92 -6.45 -2.24
CA CYS A 156 11.55 -6.36 -2.74
C CYS A 156 10.56 -6.86 -1.70
N VAL A 157 9.49 -6.11 -1.52
CA VAL A 157 8.40 -6.39 -0.58
C VAL A 157 7.09 -6.54 -1.34
N TRP A 158 6.53 -7.75 -1.32
CA TRP A 158 5.18 -8.08 -1.74
C TRP A 158 4.26 -7.93 -0.53
N LEU A 159 3.36 -6.96 -0.54
CA LEU A 159 2.48 -6.67 0.59
C LEU A 159 1.17 -7.45 0.49
N GLU A 160 0.81 -8.10 1.60
CA GLU A 160 -0.49 -8.73 1.83
C GLU A 160 -1.08 -8.20 3.13
N LEU A 161 -2.18 -7.45 3.05
CA LEU A 161 -2.85 -6.87 4.20
C LEU A 161 -4.09 -7.69 4.58
N ASP A 162 -4.02 -8.45 5.67
CA ASP A 162 -5.14 -9.26 6.14
C ASP A 162 -6.16 -8.42 6.92
N ARG A 163 -7.43 -8.60 6.59
CA ARG A 163 -8.57 -7.93 7.25
C ARG A 163 -9.39 -8.86 8.15
N ALA A 164 -8.86 -10.04 8.44
CA ALA A 164 -9.53 -11.09 9.20
C ALA A 164 -10.89 -11.55 8.61
N THR A 165 -11.06 -11.38 7.29
CA THR A 165 -12.27 -11.83 6.56
C THR A 165 -12.11 -13.21 5.92
N GLU A 166 -10.88 -13.67 5.75
CA GLU A 166 -10.55 -14.96 5.14
C GLU A 166 -10.40 -16.04 6.20
N ASP A 167 -10.92 -17.22 5.93
CA ASP A 167 -10.75 -18.39 6.77
C ASP A 167 -9.43 -19.13 6.48
N GLN A 168 -9.17 -20.22 7.25
CA GLN A 168 -7.96 -21.03 7.08
C GLN A 168 -7.84 -21.63 5.68
N GLY A 169 -8.96 -22.09 5.11
CA GLY A 169 -8.97 -22.73 3.80
C GLY A 169 -8.63 -21.75 2.69
N ASP A 170 -9.12 -20.53 2.79
CA ASP A 170 -8.86 -19.46 1.82
C ASP A 170 -7.40 -18.99 1.89
N ILE A 171 -6.88 -18.77 3.10
CA ILE A 171 -5.46 -18.40 3.29
C ILE A 171 -4.53 -19.48 2.74
N ARG A 172 -4.80 -20.77 3.00
CA ARG A 172 -3.97 -21.86 2.48
C ARG A 172 -3.99 -21.93 0.96
N LYS A 173 -5.15 -21.74 0.32
CA LYS A 173 -5.26 -21.66 -1.15
C LYS A 173 -4.46 -20.46 -1.70
N LYS A 174 -4.57 -19.30 -1.04
CA LYS A 174 -3.85 -18.08 -1.41
C LYS A 174 -2.34 -18.27 -1.31
N VAL A 175 -1.84 -18.86 -0.23
CA VAL A 175 -0.41 -19.18 -0.04
C VAL A 175 0.13 -20.06 -1.16
N ARG A 176 -0.56 -21.18 -1.51
CA ARG A 176 -0.16 -22.04 -2.62
C ARG A 176 -0.11 -21.27 -3.94
N ALA A 177 -1.14 -20.48 -4.22
CA ALA A 177 -1.20 -19.69 -5.45
C ALA A 177 -0.07 -18.65 -5.53
N ILE A 178 0.28 -18.00 -4.42
CA ILE A 178 1.41 -17.07 -4.34
C ILE A 178 2.72 -17.82 -4.62
N VAL A 179 2.96 -18.92 -3.93
CA VAL A 179 4.19 -19.72 -4.10
C VAL A 179 4.34 -20.21 -5.54
N GLU A 180 3.28 -20.81 -6.10
CA GLU A 180 3.27 -21.28 -7.48
C GLU A 180 3.56 -20.16 -8.47
N TRP A 181 2.89 -19.02 -8.31
CA TRP A 181 3.10 -17.86 -9.18
C TRP A 181 4.51 -17.29 -9.05
N CYS A 182 5.04 -17.21 -7.81
CA CYS A 182 6.39 -16.70 -7.59
C CYS A 182 7.46 -17.58 -8.23
N HIS A 183 7.34 -18.90 -8.14
CA HIS A 183 8.27 -19.82 -8.80
C HIS A 183 8.25 -19.69 -10.33
N GLN A 184 7.08 -19.43 -10.92
CA GLN A 184 6.93 -19.43 -12.37
C GLN A 184 7.20 -18.06 -13.01
N PHE A 185 6.77 -16.97 -12.37
CA PHE A 185 6.66 -15.69 -13.05
C PHE A 185 7.35 -14.52 -12.36
N TYR A 186 7.65 -14.62 -11.05
CA TYR A 186 8.14 -13.48 -10.26
C TYR A 186 9.41 -12.85 -10.83
N ALA A 187 10.45 -13.65 -11.05
CA ALA A 187 11.72 -13.15 -11.53
C ALA A 187 11.63 -12.52 -12.93
N GLN A 188 10.81 -13.10 -13.81
CA GLN A 188 10.56 -12.53 -15.15
C GLN A 188 9.79 -11.21 -15.06
N THR A 189 8.82 -11.11 -14.16
CA THR A 189 7.93 -9.94 -14.04
C THR A 189 8.65 -8.75 -13.40
N PHE A 190 9.39 -8.98 -12.31
CA PHE A 190 10.02 -7.92 -11.54
C PHE A 190 11.52 -7.77 -11.80
N GLY A 191 12.12 -8.63 -12.62
CA GLY A 191 13.55 -8.58 -12.98
C GLY A 191 14.49 -8.90 -11.82
N THR A 192 14.00 -9.60 -10.80
CA THR A 192 14.74 -9.90 -9.56
C THR A 192 14.31 -11.21 -8.92
N HIS A 193 15.21 -11.81 -8.14
CA HIS A 193 14.91 -12.95 -7.26
C HIS A 193 14.70 -12.53 -5.80
N SER A 194 14.94 -11.25 -5.47
CA SER A 194 14.66 -10.74 -4.11
C SER A 194 13.16 -10.69 -3.87
N ILE A 195 12.69 -11.39 -2.86
CA ILE A 195 11.28 -11.44 -2.49
C ILE A 195 11.11 -11.54 -0.97
N ASN A 196 10.27 -10.68 -0.41
CA ASN A 196 9.74 -10.78 0.94
C ASN A 196 8.23 -10.59 0.86
N ILE A 197 7.47 -11.59 1.27
CA ILE A 197 6.01 -11.53 1.31
C ILE A 197 5.61 -11.06 2.70
N ALA A 198 5.33 -9.78 2.81
CA ALA A 198 5.00 -9.09 4.05
C ALA A 198 3.50 -9.22 4.35
N VAL A 199 3.14 -10.13 5.24
CA VAL A 199 1.76 -10.34 5.70
C VAL A 199 1.52 -9.47 6.92
N VAL A 200 0.65 -8.47 6.78
CA VAL A 200 0.32 -7.50 7.83
C VAL A 200 -1.10 -7.76 8.32
N SER A 201 -1.26 -7.94 9.62
CA SER A 201 -2.56 -8.07 10.28
C SER A 201 -2.85 -6.90 11.22
N GLN A 202 -4.11 -6.75 11.64
CA GLN A 202 -4.54 -5.65 12.52
C GLN A 202 -4.16 -5.87 13.98
N ASP A 203 -3.95 -7.13 14.40
CA ASP A 203 -3.64 -7.49 15.78
C ASP A 203 -2.76 -8.74 15.87
N ASP A 204 -2.10 -8.90 17.03
CA ASP A 204 -1.17 -10.00 17.31
C ASP A 204 -1.83 -11.38 17.33
N LYS A 205 -3.10 -11.47 17.70
CA LYS A 205 -3.81 -12.76 17.73
C LYS A 205 -4.00 -13.26 16.31
N ARG A 206 -4.43 -12.39 15.41
CA ARG A 206 -4.61 -12.72 14.00
C ARG A 206 -3.27 -12.96 13.32
N CYS A 207 -2.25 -12.19 13.64
CA CYS A 207 -0.89 -12.39 13.16
C CYS A 207 -0.38 -13.81 13.46
N ARG A 208 -0.47 -14.24 14.74
CA ARG A 208 -0.10 -15.61 15.15
C ARG A 208 -0.95 -16.69 14.50
N GLN A 209 -2.20 -16.41 14.19
CA GLN A 209 -3.09 -17.35 13.51
C GLN A 209 -2.65 -17.54 12.04
N LEU A 210 -2.41 -16.44 11.31
CA LEU A 210 -1.92 -16.47 9.93
C LEU A 210 -0.57 -17.19 9.84
N TYR A 211 0.38 -16.84 10.71
CA TYR A 211 1.68 -17.53 10.79
C TYR A 211 1.51 -19.05 10.90
N ARG A 212 0.66 -19.52 11.84
CA ARG A 212 0.43 -20.97 12.01
C ARG A 212 -0.20 -21.61 10.77
N TRP A 213 -1.13 -20.94 10.11
CA TRP A 213 -1.79 -21.47 8.90
C TRP A 213 -0.82 -21.57 7.73
N VAL A 214 0.07 -20.58 7.57
CA VAL A 214 1.11 -20.63 6.54
C VAL A 214 2.13 -21.71 6.85
N CYS A 215 2.58 -21.85 8.12
CA CYS A 215 3.46 -22.94 8.53
C CYS A 215 2.85 -24.33 8.27
N GLN A 216 1.55 -24.49 8.52
CA GLN A 216 0.86 -25.75 8.24
C GLN A 216 0.74 -26.04 6.74
N GLU A 217 0.66 -25.01 5.91
CA GLU A 217 0.59 -25.16 4.46
C GLU A 217 1.94 -25.48 3.83
N LEU A 218 2.97 -24.78 4.26
CA LEU A 218 4.32 -24.92 3.70
C LEU A 218 5.08 -26.12 4.30
N GLY A 219 4.68 -26.60 5.49
CA GLY A 219 5.32 -27.76 6.13
C GLY A 219 6.78 -27.49 6.50
N GLU A 220 7.69 -28.35 6.02
CA GLU A 220 9.14 -28.25 6.26
C GLU A 220 9.90 -27.72 5.00
N GLU A 221 9.20 -27.03 4.09
CA GLU A 221 9.83 -26.45 2.89
C GLU A 221 10.74 -25.28 3.26
N THR A 222 11.97 -25.54 3.61
CA THR A 222 12.96 -24.54 4.06
C THR A 222 13.43 -23.60 2.95
N GLU A 223 13.25 -23.98 1.68
CA GLU A 223 13.59 -23.12 0.53
C GLU A 223 12.64 -21.90 0.40
N ILE A 224 11.43 -21.99 0.99
CA ILE A 224 10.43 -20.93 0.96
C ILE A 224 10.50 -20.16 2.28
N ASN A 225 11.47 -19.27 2.43
CA ASN A 225 11.60 -18.38 3.60
C ASN A 225 11.11 -16.95 3.33
N TRP A 226 10.21 -16.78 2.35
CA TRP A 226 9.79 -15.47 1.86
C TRP A 226 8.77 -14.78 2.76
N PHE A 227 7.98 -15.54 3.53
CA PHE A 227 6.88 -15.01 4.32
C PHE A 227 7.35 -14.39 5.63
N LEU A 228 6.93 -13.13 5.84
CA LEU A 228 7.16 -12.36 7.06
C LEU A 228 5.83 -11.86 7.60
N PHE A 229 5.66 -11.88 8.91
CA PHE A 229 4.41 -11.59 9.57
C PHE A 229 4.61 -10.50 10.62
N THR A 230 3.72 -9.52 10.65
CA THR A 230 3.66 -8.52 11.71
C THR A 230 2.23 -8.07 11.95
N SER A 231 1.98 -7.48 13.11
CA SER A 231 0.76 -6.74 13.38
C SER A 231 1.06 -5.25 13.42
N LEU A 232 0.33 -4.48 12.64
CA LEU A 232 0.45 -3.03 12.62
C LEU A 232 -0.95 -2.42 12.85
N PRO A 233 -1.09 -1.49 13.79
CA PRO A 233 -2.34 -0.78 13.99
C PRO A 233 -2.65 0.07 12.75
N PRO A 234 -3.94 0.23 12.40
CA PRO A 234 -4.31 1.14 11.32
C PRO A 234 -3.97 2.59 11.67
N GLY A 235 -3.50 3.35 10.69
CA GLY A 235 -3.19 4.77 10.80
C GLY A 235 -1.78 5.13 10.34
N GLU A 236 -1.27 6.27 10.79
CA GLU A 236 0.07 6.73 10.44
C GLU A 236 1.13 5.76 10.98
N LEU A 237 1.88 5.15 10.07
CA LEU A 237 2.95 4.21 10.40
C LEU A 237 4.29 4.94 10.47
N ASP A 238 5.09 4.65 11.49
CA ASP A 238 6.48 5.11 11.55
C ASP A 238 7.34 4.27 10.59
N PRO A 239 7.93 4.87 9.54
CA PRO A 239 8.67 4.12 8.51
C PRO A 239 9.87 3.33 9.06
N VAL A 240 10.58 3.90 10.03
CA VAL A 240 11.75 3.23 10.64
C VAL A 240 11.31 2.01 11.43
N SER A 241 10.24 2.14 12.21
CA SER A 241 9.69 1.01 12.96
C SER A 241 9.20 -0.11 12.04
N VAL A 242 8.57 0.23 10.92
CA VAL A 242 8.03 -0.77 9.97
C VAL A 242 9.15 -1.50 9.23
N PHE A 243 10.11 -0.77 8.68
CA PHE A 243 11.06 -1.36 7.73
C PHE A 243 12.42 -1.73 8.33
N MET A 244 12.86 -1.04 9.38
CA MET A 244 14.21 -1.19 9.92
C MET A 244 14.26 -1.80 11.32
N SER A 245 13.12 -1.93 12.01
CA SER A 245 13.10 -2.57 13.33
C SER A 245 12.79 -4.07 13.22
N PRO A 246 13.29 -4.89 14.18
CA PRO A 246 13.04 -6.33 14.20
C PRO A 246 11.63 -6.63 14.72
N VAL A 247 10.61 -6.31 13.92
CA VAL A 247 9.17 -6.50 14.24
C VAL A 247 8.51 -7.57 13.39
N TRP A 248 9.27 -8.18 12.48
CA TRP A 248 8.77 -9.17 11.54
C TRP A 248 9.15 -10.59 11.96
N LYS A 249 8.17 -11.46 12.13
CA LYS A 249 8.38 -12.90 12.33
C LYS A 249 8.52 -13.57 10.96
N ARG A 250 9.72 -13.99 10.63
CA ARG A 250 9.96 -14.74 9.38
C ARG A 250 9.52 -16.20 9.54
N TYR A 251 8.96 -16.77 8.48
CA TYR A 251 8.70 -18.19 8.38
C TYR A 251 10.02 -18.97 8.57
N SER A 252 9.98 -20.07 9.32
CA SER A 252 11.11 -20.93 9.67
C SER A 252 12.24 -20.30 10.55
N GLU A 253 12.10 -19.07 11.02
CA GLU A 253 13.04 -18.45 11.95
C GLU A 253 12.42 -18.21 13.33
N ASP A 254 13.23 -18.35 14.41
CA ASP A 254 12.74 -18.12 15.78
C ASP A 254 12.80 -16.66 16.21
N SER A 255 13.77 -15.90 15.70
CA SER A 255 13.94 -14.48 16.01
C SER A 255 13.04 -13.57 15.15
N LEU A 256 12.80 -12.36 15.64
CA LEU A 256 12.25 -11.29 14.82
C LEU A 256 13.36 -10.67 13.96
N VAL A 257 12.99 -10.27 12.75
CA VAL A 257 13.89 -9.63 11.78
C VAL A 257 13.35 -8.27 11.31
N SER A 258 14.22 -7.46 10.70
CA SER A 258 13.79 -6.28 9.94
C SER A 258 13.52 -6.66 8.48
N LEU A 259 12.85 -5.78 7.74
CA LEU A 259 12.68 -5.92 6.28
C LEU A 259 13.91 -5.40 5.51
N LEU A 260 14.57 -4.37 6.06
CA LEU A 260 15.79 -3.73 5.55
C LEU A 260 16.93 -3.83 6.53
#